data_2b0478b2c82ec8e194a278ff56a26cbd
#
_entry.id   2b0478b2c82ec8e194a278ff56a26cbd
#
_cell.length_a   1.000
_cell.length_b   1.000
_cell.length_c   1.000
_cell.angle_alpha   90.00
_cell.angle_beta   90.00
_cell.angle_gamma   90.00
#
_symmetry.space_group_name_H-M   'P 1'
#
loop_
_entity.id
_entity.type
_entity.pdbx_description
1 polymer ?
#
loop_
_entity_poly.entity_id
_entity_poly.type
_entity_poly.pdbx_seq_one_letter_code
_entity_poly.pdbx_strand_id
1 'polypeptide(L)'
;TYRRDDSNLQKIVPGYYYRSDETGYTNGSGCGNEVASDRPMVQKLIVDSLIYWAKEYHIDGFRFDLMGVLDIDTMNVIAERLKEIRPDIYLYGEGWNGGPSSLAEEKRAFKASAKKMPGIGMFNDDIRDTIKGSVFYDDHLGFVNGGTHLENALRYGITGAVAHPQVDYDAYGSRPWAKEPGQSINYVSCHDNYTLWDKLSVSCPEASEEKKKAMNRLCAAIVFTSQG
;
A
#
# COMPACT_ATOMS: atom_id res chain seq x y z
N THR A 1 10.40 -7.83 17.78
CA THR A 1 9.50 -7.02 18.64
C THR A 1 10.25 -6.47 19.84
N TYR A 2 9.77 -5.42 20.46
CA TYR A 2 10.37 -4.82 21.67
C TYR A 2 10.48 -5.78 22.86
N ARG A 3 9.67 -6.83 22.89
CA ARG A 3 9.63 -7.84 23.95
C ARG A 3 10.68 -8.94 23.84
N ARG A 4 11.38 -9.04 22.70
CA ARG A 4 12.36 -10.10 22.50
C ARG A 4 13.69 -9.73 23.15
N ASP A 5 14.41 -10.74 23.67
CA ASP A 5 15.73 -10.56 24.27
C ASP A 5 16.79 -10.05 23.29
N ASP A 6 16.56 -10.23 21.99
CA ASP A 6 17.41 -9.76 20.89
C ASP A 6 16.98 -8.40 20.31
N SER A 7 16.05 -7.69 20.96
CA SER A 7 15.63 -6.34 20.52
C SER A 7 16.66 -5.28 20.84
N ASN A 8 17.67 -5.14 19.99
CA ASN A 8 18.80 -4.24 20.21
C ASN A 8 18.38 -2.77 20.34
N LEU A 9 17.46 -2.30 19.49
CA LEU A 9 16.96 -0.92 19.55
C LEU A 9 16.29 -0.60 20.90
N GLN A 10 15.51 -1.54 21.42
CA GLN A 10 14.87 -1.38 22.74
C GLN A 10 15.88 -1.42 23.89
N LYS A 11 16.95 -2.21 23.75
CA LYS A 11 18.04 -2.26 24.76
C LYS A 11 18.91 -1.02 24.77
N ILE A 12 19.17 -0.44 23.61
CA ILE A 12 20.01 0.77 23.48
C ILE A 12 19.29 1.98 24.08
N VAL A 13 18.05 2.22 23.69
CA VAL A 13 17.23 3.34 24.20
C VAL A 13 15.79 2.85 24.44
N PRO A 14 15.50 2.34 25.64
CA PRO A 14 14.17 1.84 25.97
C PRO A 14 13.08 2.89 25.73
N GLY A 15 11.99 2.49 25.03
CA GLY A 15 10.85 3.34 24.79
C GLY A 15 11.04 4.41 23.70
N TYR A 16 12.18 4.44 22.99
CA TYR A 16 12.43 5.47 21.98
C TYR A 16 12.05 5.03 20.56
N TYR A 17 12.43 3.86 20.13
CA TYR A 17 12.26 3.41 18.74
C TYR A 17 10.86 2.88 18.42
N TYR A 18 10.13 2.46 19.45
CA TYR A 18 8.77 1.95 19.31
C TYR A 18 7.77 2.94 19.85
N ARG A 19 6.68 3.13 19.11
CA ARG A 19 5.60 4.05 19.48
C ARG A 19 4.83 3.52 20.67
N SER A 20 4.47 4.40 21.58
CA SER A 20 3.74 4.09 22.79
C SER A 20 2.83 5.25 23.18
N ASP A 21 1.80 4.94 23.96
CA ASP A 21 0.93 5.87 24.64
C ASP A 21 0.87 5.55 26.14
N GLU A 22 -0.10 6.10 26.84
CA GLU A 22 -0.30 5.90 28.28
C GLU A 22 -0.64 4.44 28.65
N THR A 23 -1.12 3.65 27.70
CA THR A 23 -1.46 2.23 27.89
C THR A 23 -0.30 1.27 27.58
N GLY A 24 0.80 1.80 27.00
CA GLY A 24 1.97 1.04 26.61
C GLY A 24 2.35 1.16 25.14
N TYR A 25 3.04 0.15 24.60
CA TYR A 25 3.41 0.12 23.19
C TYR A 25 2.21 -0.17 22.31
N THR A 26 2.00 0.69 21.30
CA THR A 26 0.94 0.55 20.32
C THR A 26 1.27 -0.48 19.24
N ASN A 27 0.27 -0.94 18.49
CA ASN A 27 0.37 -2.07 17.58
C ASN A 27 -0.12 -1.72 16.17
N GLY A 28 0.32 -0.58 15.65
CA GLY A 28 -0.05 -0.13 14.29
C GLY A 28 0.33 -1.11 13.18
N SER A 29 1.34 -1.95 13.42
CA SER A 29 1.72 -3.00 12.47
C SER A 29 0.82 -4.25 12.50
N GLY A 30 0.02 -4.45 13.56
CA GLY A 30 -0.66 -5.72 13.80
C GLY A 30 0.25 -6.85 14.30
N CYS A 31 1.58 -6.63 14.34
CA CYS A 31 2.61 -7.62 14.71
C CYS A 31 3.16 -7.43 16.13
N GLY A 32 2.49 -6.65 16.97
CA GLY A 32 2.80 -6.44 18.39
C GLY A 32 3.57 -5.16 18.70
N ASN A 33 3.90 -4.33 17.73
CA ASN A 33 4.54 -3.03 17.90
C ASN A 33 4.39 -2.17 16.64
N GLU A 34 4.93 -0.95 16.68
CA GLU A 34 5.16 -0.10 15.51
C GLU A 34 6.37 0.81 15.74
N VAL A 35 7.02 1.21 14.65
CA VAL A 35 8.16 2.11 14.71
C VAL A 35 7.70 3.55 14.91
N ALA A 36 8.39 4.29 15.80
CA ALA A 36 8.09 5.70 16.08
C ALA A 36 8.83 6.62 15.09
N SER A 37 8.43 6.61 13.83
CA SER A 37 9.11 7.29 12.73
C SER A 37 9.17 8.82 12.88
N ASP A 38 8.22 9.41 13.59
CA ASP A 38 8.13 10.83 13.93
C ASP A 38 9.20 11.30 14.95
N ARG A 39 10.02 10.39 15.48
CA ARG A 39 11.13 10.73 16.38
C ARG A 39 12.42 10.97 15.57
N PRO A 40 13.15 12.08 15.83
CA PRO A 40 14.27 12.49 14.97
C PRO A 40 15.34 11.43 14.73
N MET A 41 15.72 10.66 15.75
CA MET A 41 16.75 9.62 15.58
C MET A 41 16.22 8.35 14.91
N VAL A 42 14.91 8.09 15.00
CA VAL A 42 14.26 7.00 14.25
C VAL A 42 14.14 7.38 12.77
N GLN A 43 13.68 8.60 12.46
CA GLN A 43 13.71 9.15 11.11
C GLN A 43 15.12 9.08 10.52
N LYS A 44 16.13 9.55 11.26
CA LYS A 44 17.54 9.48 10.83
C LYS A 44 17.97 8.04 10.52
N LEU A 45 17.67 7.08 11.38
CA LEU A 45 17.99 5.66 11.16
C LEU A 45 17.38 5.14 9.85
N ILE A 46 16.11 5.45 9.60
CA ILE A 46 15.40 5.03 8.38
C ILE A 46 16.06 5.68 7.15
N VAL A 47 16.22 7.00 7.16
CA VAL A 47 16.81 7.76 6.04
C VAL A 47 18.22 7.31 5.73
N ASP A 48 19.09 7.20 6.74
CA ASP A 48 20.49 6.77 6.56
C ASP A 48 20.57 5.34 6.01
N SER A 49 19.70 4.44 6.47
CA SER A 49 19.60 3.08 5.95
C SER A 49 19.25 3.05 4.46
N LEU A 50 18.23 3.81 4.05
CA LEU A 50 17.82 3.88 2.65
C LEU A 50 18.88 4.50 1.76
N ILE A 51 19.56 5.56 2.23
CA ILE A 51 20.70 6.18 1.54
C ILE A 51 21.83 5.16 1.35
N TYR A 52 22.16 4.38 2.39
CA TYR A 52 23.18 3.34 2.31
C TYR A 52 22.84 2.30 1.24
N TRP A 53 21.62 1.77 1.24
CA TRP A 53 21.18 0.79 0.25
C TRP A 53 21.17 1.35 -1.17
N ALA A 54 20.75 2.61 -1.34
CA ALA A 54 20.76 3.25 -2.66
C ALA A 54 22.18 3.47 -3.20
N LYS A 55 23.13 3.88 -2.34
CA LYS A 55 24.51 4.18 -2.75
C LYS A 55 25.36 2.94 -2.91
N GLU A 56 25.36 2.04 -1.91
CA GLU A 56 26.28 0.90 -1.87
C GLU A 56 25.80 -0.29 -2.72
N TYR A 57 24.47 -0.47 -2.80
CA TYR A 57 23.89 -1.59 -3.52
C TYR A 57 23.14 -1.17 -4.80
N HIS A 58 23.15 0.13 -5.11
CA HIS A 58 22.53 0.68 -6.32
C HIS A 58 21.05 0.32 -6.47
N ILE A 59 20.31 0.31 -5.37
CA ILE A 59 18.87 0.03 -5.35
C ILE A 59 18.12 1.14 -6.09
N ASP A 60 17.22 0.75 -7.00
CA ASP A 60 16.46 1.65 -7.87
C ASP A 60 15.15 2.15 -7.25
N GLY A 61 14.70 1.52 -6.16
CA GLY A 61 13.47 1.92 -5.49
C GLY A 61 13.25 1.17 -4.19
N PHE A 62 12.27 1.62 -3.41
CA PHE A 62 11.93 1.02 -2.12
C PHE A 62 10.42 0.85 -1.97
N ARG A 63 10.02 -0.32 -1.48
CA ARG A 63 8.65 -0.61 -1.07
C ARG A 63 8.57 -0.58 0.45
N PHE A 64 7.61 0.17 0.99
CA PHE A 64 7.37 0.30 2.42
C PHE A 64 6.20 -0.57 2.84
N ASP A 65 6.51 -1.57 3.65
CA ASP A 65 5.52 -2.43 4.30
C ASP A 65 4.73 -1.60 5.31
N LEU A 66 3.40 -1.75 5.32
CA LEU A 66 2.52 -1.00 6.22
C LEU A 66 2.93 0.48 6.35
N MET A 67 3.12 1.14 5.21
CA MET A 67 3.58 2.54 5.17
C MET A 67 2.69 3.47 6.01
N GLY A 68 1.42 3.10 6.22
CA GLY A 68 0.49 3.83 7.08
C GLY A 68 0.86 3.87 8.56
N VAL A 69 1.87 3.15 9.04
CA VAL A 69 2.42 3.31 10.40
C VAL A 69 3.51 4.38 10.47
N LEU A 70 4.02 4.82 9.32
CA LEU A 70 4.99 5.92 9.21
C LEU A 70 4.26 7.25 9.13
N ASP A 71 4.94 8.30 9.53
CA ASP A 71 4.43 9.66 9.40
C ASP A 71 4.77 10.27 8.03
N ILE A 72 3.91 11.20 7.58
CA ILE A 72 4.04 11.89 6.29
C ILE A 72 5.36 12.66 6.19
N ASP A 73 5.80 13.30 7.27
CA ASP A 73 7.00 14.14 7.25
C ASP A 73 8.24 13.26 7.02
N THR A 74 8.33 12.11 7.68
CA THR A 74 9.39 11.13 7.44
C THR A 74 9.38 10.61 6.01
N MET A 75 8.21 10.30 5.45
CA MET A 75 8.12 9.86 4.05
C MET A 75 8.56 10.95 3.06
N ASN A 76 8.22 12.21 3.31
CA ASN A 76 8.67 13.33 2.48
C ASN A 76 10.19 13.55 2.59
N VAL A 77 10.77 13.46 3.79
CA VAL A 77 12.24 13.55 3.99
C VAL A 77 12.95 12.41 3.26
N ILE A 78 12.42 11.19 3.32
CA ILE A 78 12.96 10.03 2.55
C ILE A 78 12.98 10.36 1.06
N ALA A 79 11.86 10.84 0.51
CA ALA A 79 11.74 11.14 -0.91
C ALA A 79 12.72 12.26 -1.34
N GLU A 80 12.84 13.31 -0.56
CA GLU A 80 13.79 14.41 -0.80
C GLU A 80 15.24 13.91 -0.83
N ARG A 81 15.66 13.22 0.23
CA ARG A 81 17.06 12.78 0.39
C ARG A 81 17.46 11.70 -0.62
N LEU A 82 16.56 10.83 -1.02
CA LEU A 82 16.86 9.80 -2.02
C LEU A 82 16.91 10.38 -3.43
N LYS A 83 16.08 11.37 -3.76
CA LYS A 83 16.13 12.08 -5.04
C LYS A 83 17.40 12.89 -5.24
N GLU A 84 18.08 13.35 -4.19
CA GLU A 84 19.42 13.95 -4.27
C GLU A 84 20.46 12.96 -4.79
N ILE A 85 20.30 11.67 -4.52
CA ILE A 85 21.19 10.59 -4.95
C ILE A 85 20.82 10.11 -6.34
N ARG A 86 19.51 9.91 -6.56
CA ARG A 86 18.95 9.37 -7.79
C ARG A 86 17.57 10.00 -8.06
N PRO A 87 17.47 10.93 -9.00
CA PRO A 87 16.22 11.68 -9.26
C PRO A 87 15.02 10.81 -9.66
N ASP A 88 15.28 9.65 -10.27
CA ASP A 88 14.30 8.69 -10.77
C ASP A 88 14.03 7.53 -9.79
N ILE A 89 14.53 7.61 -8.55
CA ILE A 89 14.31 6.56 -7.55
C ILE A 89 12.81 6.35 -7.28
N TYR A 90 12.38 5.10 -7.29
CA TYR A 90 10.97 4.76 -7.17
C TYR A 90 10.60 4.44 -5.72
N LEU A 91 9.60 5.15 -5.20
CA LEU A 91 9.14 5.00 -3.81
C LEU A 91 7.66 4.67 -3.81
N TYR A 92 7.28 3.59 -3.12
CA TYR A 92 5.88 3.20 -2.97
C TYR A 92 5.68 2.34 -1.73
N GLY A 93 4.43 2.13 -1.34
CA GLY A 93 4.14 1.28 -0.20
C GLY A 93 2.66 1.02 0.02
N GLU A 94 2.38 0.40 1.14
CA GLU A 94 1.03 0.11 1.59
C GLU A 94 0.47 1.31 2.35
N GLY A 95 -0.48 2.03 1.74
CA GLY A 95 -1.14 3.20 2.33
C GLY A 95 -2.16 2.86 3.42
N TRP A 96 -1.89 1.84 4.25
CA TRP A 96 -2.69 1.36 5.37
C TRP A 96 -1.81 0.88 6.52
N ASN A 97 -2.45 0.51 7.63
CA ASN A 97 -1.82 -0.10 8.82
C ASN A 97 -2.52 -1.41 9.17
N GLY A 98 -1.89 -2.22 10.04
CA GLY A 98 -2.40 -3.53 10.47
C GLY A 98 -3.16 -3.53 11.79
N GLY A 99 -3.16 -2.41 12.54
CA GLY A 99 -3.78 -2.34 13.86
C GLY A 99 -3.83 -0.93 14.43
N PRO A 100 -4.28 -0.75 15.67
CA PRO A 100 -4.39 0.55 16.32
C PRO A 100 -3.01 1.19 16.55
N SER A 101 -2.88 2.48 16.28
CA SER A 101 -1.69 3.28 16.46
C SER A 101 -2.00 4.54 17.24
N SER A 102 -1.06 5.03 18.05
CA SER A 102 -1.16 6.32 18.73
C SER A 102 -0.71 7.51 17.88
N LEU A 103 -0.18 7.28 16.67
CA LEU A 103 0.05 8.37 15.72
C LEU A 103 -1.29 8.92 15.25
N ALA A 104 -1.48 10.23 15.31
CA ALA A 104 -2.69 10.89 14.83
C ALA A 104 -2.92 10.59 13.34
N GLU A 105 -4.16 10.29 12.96
CA GLU A 105 -4.50 9.79 11.63
C GLU A 105 -4.08 10.74 10.51
N GLU A 106 -4.24 12.04 10.71
CA GLU A 106 -3.87 13.09 9.75
C GLU A 106 -2.36 13.21 9.50
N LYS A 107 -1.54 12.60 10.37
CA LYS A 107 -0.08 12.51 10.24
C LYS A 107 0.40 11.23 9.57
N ARG A 108 -0.48 10.24 9.40
CA ARG A 108 -0.11 8.93 8.87
C ARG A 108 0.02 8.95 7.35
N ALA A 109 0.96 8.16 6.84
CA ALA A 109 1.18 7.99 5.41
C ALA A 109 0.13 7.04 4.79
N PHE A 110 -1.13 7.35 5.02
CA PHE A 110 -2.27 6.62 4.46
C PHE A 110 -2.55 7.00 3.01
N LYS A 111 -3.22 6.10 2.29
CA LYS A 111 -3.74 6.32 0.94
C LYS A 111 -4.53 7.64 0.85
N ALA A 112 -5.36 7.95 1.84
CA ALA A 112 -6.10 9.21 1.91
C ALA A 112 -5.20 10.46 1.99
N SER A 113 -3.96 10.31 2.44
CA SER A 113 -2.97 11.38 2.54
C SER A 113 -2.00 11.45 1.36
N ALA A 114 -2.17 10.64 0.30
CA ALA A 114 -1.25 10.54 -0.84
C ALA A 114 -0.92 11.90 -1.48
N LYS A 115 -1.90 12.81 -1.54
CA LYS A 115 -1.71 14.17 -2.08
C LYS A 115 -0.68 15.01 -1.30
N LYS A 116 -0.38 14.65 -0.05
CA LYS A 116 0.64 15.29 0.79
C LYS A 116 2.04 14.69 0.58
N MET A 117 2.16 13.61 -0.18
CA MET A 117 3.39 12.86 -0.42
C MET A 117 3.65 12.73 -1.93
N PRO A 118 4.02 13.82 -2.62
CA PRO A 118 4.21 13.82 -4.07
C PRO A 118 5.36 12.88 -4.47
N GLY A 119 5.11 12.07 -5.51
CA GLY A 119 6.09 11.12 -6.04
C GLY A 119 6.26 9.85 -5.19
N ILE A 120 5.35 9.58 -4.25
CA ILE A 120 5.28 8.31 -3.52
C ILE A 120 4.01 7.58 -3.95
N GLY A 121 4.19 6.37 -4.49
CA GLY A 121 3.11 5.50 -4.93
C GLY A 121 2.49 4.70 -3.78
N MET A 122 1.25 4.28 -3.97
CA MET A 122 0.53 3.42 -3.02
C MET A 122 -0.22 2.32 -3.74
N PHE A 123 -0.25 1.15 -3.17
CA PHE A 123 -1.03 0.04 -3.71
C PHE A 123 -2.51 0.42 -3.83
N ASN A 124 -3.06 0.20 -5.01
CA ASN A 124 -4.46 0.46 -5.32
C ASN A 124 -5.28 -0.81 -5.09
N ASP A 125 -5.73 -1.00 -3.85
CA ASP A 125 -6.63 -2.09 -3.46
C ASP A 125 -8.03 -1.93 -4.06
N ASP A 126 -8.45 -0.71 -4.40
CA ASP A 126 -9.73 -0.45 -5.07
C ASP A 126 -9.79 -1.17 -6.43
N ILE A 127 -8.75 -1.04 -7.27
CA ILE A 127 -8.72 -1.73 -8.57
C ILE A 127 -8.54 -3.24 -8.40
N ARG A 128 -7.72 -3.68 -7.43
CA ARG A 128 -7.53 -5.09 -7.11
C ARG A 128 -8.86 -5.79 -6.82
N ASP A 129 -9.63 -5.24 -5.88
CA ASP A 129 -10.87 -5.84 -5.41
C ASP A 129 -12.00 -5.68 -6.44
N THR A 130 -12.00 -4.59 -7.20
CA THR A 130 -12.93 -4.41 -8.32
C THR A 130 -12.73 -5.46 -9.40
N ILE A 131 -11.48 -5.82 -9.73
CA ILE A 131 -11.19 -6.77 -10.81
C ILE A 131 -11.51 -8.21 -10.40
N LYS A 132 -11.07 -8.66 -9.22
CA LYS A 132 -11.12 -10.09 -8.81
C LYS A 132 -12.06 -10.41 -7.65
N GLY A 133 -12.68 -9.40 -7.05
CA GLY A 133 -13.44 -9.51 -5.79
C GLY A 133 -12.55 -9.33 -4.56
N SER A 134 -13.17 -8.97 -3.44
CA SER A 134 -12.47 -8.74 -2.18
C SER A 134 -11.61 -9.95 -1.78
N VAL A 135 -10.40 -9.66 -1.31
CA VAL A 135 -9.46 -10.69 -0.84
C VAL A 135 -9.82 -11.29 0.52
N PHE A 136 -10.76 -10.67 1.22
CA PHE A 136 -11.19 -11.10 2.57
C PHE A 136 -12.36 -12.09 2.56
N TYR A 137 -12.98 -12.33 1.38
CA TYR A 137 -14.14 -13.21 1.24
C TYR A 137 -13.98 -14.09 0.00
N ASP A 138 -14.06 -15.40 0.17
CA ASP A 138 -13.85 -16.39 -0.88
C ASP A 138 -14.85 -16.26 -2.03
N ASP A 139 -16.10 -16.01 -1.72
CA ASP A 139 -17.25 -15.93 -2.62
C ASP A 139 -17.47 -14.56 -3.27
N HIS A 140 -16.75 -13.52 -2.83
CA HIS A 140 -16.86 -12.20 -3.44
C HIS A 140 -16.32 -12.20 -4.87
N LEU A 141 -17.20 -11.85 -5.82
CA LEU A 141 -16.89 -11.77 -7.23
C LEU A 141 -16.47 -10.33 -7.60
N GLY A 142 -15.50 -10.22 -8.48
CA GLY A 142 -15.11 -8.98 -9.12
C GLY A 142 -15.60 -8.92 -10.58
N PHE A 143 -15.25 -7.86 -11.28
CA PHE A 143 -15.65 -7.60 -12.66
C PHE A 143 -15.34 -8.76 -13.62
N VAL A 144 -14.18 -9.39 -13.46
CA VAL A 144 -13.69 -10.43 -14.37
C VAL A 144 -14.36 -11.79 -14.13
N ASN A 145 -14.74 -12.08 -12.90
CA ASN A 145 -15.23 -13.39 -12.49
C ASN A 145 -16.74 -13.43 -12.15
N GLY A 146 -17.50 -12.45 -12.63
CA GLY A 146 -18.97 -12.49 -12.61
C GLY A 146 -19.65 -11.50 -11.66
N GLY A 147 -18.90 -10.62 -11.02
CA GLY A 147 -19.47 -9.50 -10.26
C GLY A 147 -20.22 -8.53 -11.17
N THR A 148 -21.31 -7.96 -10.67
CA THR A 148 -22.19 -7.04 -11.40
C THR A 148 -22.13 -5.64 -10.81
N HIS A 149 -22.49 -4.62 -11.60
CA HIS A 149 -22.52 -3.21 -11.19
C HIS A 149 -21.16 -2.65 -10.76
N LEU A 150 -20.07 -3.18 -11.33
CA LEU A 150 -18.68 -2.79 -11.01
C LEU A 150 -18.06 -1.85 -12.05
N GLU A 151 -18.80 -1.46 -13.10
CA GLU A 151 -18.29 -0.67 -14.22
C GLU A 151 -17.77 0.68 -13.76
N ASN A 152 -18.42 1.33 -12.81
CA ASN A 152 -17.99 2.61 -12.29
C ASN A 152 -16.78 2.48 -11.35
N ALA A 153 -16.74 1.44 -10.53
CA ALA A 153 -15.57 1.10 -9.71
C ALA A 153 -14.36 0.78 -10.60
N LEU A 154 -14.58 0.08 -11.71
CA LEU A 154 -13.52 -0.21 -12.68
C LEU A 154 -13.02 1.07 -13.36
N ARG A 155 -13.91 1.99 -13.78
CA ARG A 155 -13.53 3.30 -14.33
C ARG A 155 -12.65 4.06 -13.34
N TYR A 156 -13.02 4.06 -12.06
CA TYR A 156 -12.22 4.66 -11.00
C TYR A 156 -10.82 4.04 -10.91
N GLY A 157 -10.73 2.72 -10.91
CA GLY A 157 -9.44 2.01 -10.87
C GLY A 157 -8.56 2.32 -12.08
N ILE A 158 -9.10 2.19 -13.30
CA ILE A 158 -8.33 2.39 -14.54
C ILE A 158 -7.86 3.83 -14.77
N THR A 159 -8.46 4.82 -14.10
CA THR A 159 -7.99 6.21 -14.12
C THR A 159 -6.85 6.48 -13.12
N GLY A 160 -6.34 5.45 -12.43
CA GLY A 160 -5.27 5.61 -11.43
C GLY A 160 -5.71 6.35 -10.17
N ALA A 161 -6.99 6.19 -9.79
CA ALA A 161 -7.57 6.80 -8.59
C ALA A 161 -7.47 8.35 -8.54
N VAL A 162 -7.31 9.00 -9.69
CA VAL A 162 -7.38 10.46 -9.83
C VAL A 162 -8.80 10.92 -10.14
N ALA A 163 -9.08 12.21 -9.93
CA ALA A 163 -10.36 12.79 -10.30
C ALA A 163 -10.56 12.73 -11.82
N HIS A 164 -11.68 12.18 -12.28
CA HIS A 164 -12.03 12.06 -13.67
C HIS A 164 -13.52 12.35 -13.90
N PRO A 165 -13.91 13.15 -14.92
CA PRO A 165 -15.30 13.58 -15.13
C PRO A 165 -16.27 12.45 -15.50
N GLN A 166 -15.78 11.29 -15.94
CA GLN A 166 -16.59 10.13 -16.31
C GLN A 166 -16.75 9.11 -15.17
N VAL A 167 -16.25 9.41 -13.97
CA VAL A 167 -16.41 8.56 -12.78
C VAL A 167 -17.45 9.16 -11.85
N ASP A 168 -18.47 8.40 -11.54
CA ASP A 168 -19.48 8.75 -10.54
C ASP A 168 -19.03 8.29 -9.16
N TYR A 169 -18.46 9.22 -8.40
CA TYR A 169 -17.91 8.92 -7.07
C TYR A 169 -19.00 8.65 -6.02
N ASP A 170 -20.20 9.21 -6.21
CA ASP A 170 -21.31 8.97 -5.29
C ASP A 170 -21.88 7.56 -5.48
N ALA A 171 -21.98 7.10 -6.72
CA ALA A 171 -22.36 5.72 -7.01
C ALA A 171 -21.31 4.70 -6.58
N TYR A 172 -20.02 5.06 -6.64
CA TYR A 172 -18.94 4.17 -6.18
C TYR A 172 -18.76 4.20 -4.67
N GLY A 173 -19.05 5.33 -4.01
CA GLY A 173 -18.88 5.50 -2.56
C GLY A 173 -17.44 5.78 -2.13
N SER A 174 -16.52 6.04 -3.08
CA SER A 174 -15.12 6.36 -2.82
C SER A 174 -14.73 7.69 -3.45
N ARG A 175 -13.64 8.28 -2.98
CA ARG A 175 -13.14 9.55 -3.49
C ARG A 175 -11.72 9.41 -4.06
N PRO A 176 -11.34 10.23 -5.07
CA PRO A 176 -10.01 10.18 -5.64
C PRO A 176 -8.96 10.55 -4.59
N TRP A 177 -8.06 9.62 -4.32
CA TRP A 177 -6.98 9.81 -3.36
C TRP A 177 -5.65 10.21 -4.00
N ALA A 178 -5.39 9.79 -5.23
CA ALA A 178 -4.18 10.15 -5.95
C ALA A 178 -4.25 11.59 -6.48
N LYS A 179 -3.12 12.28 -6.49
CA LYS A 179 -2.94 13.58 -7.15
C LYS A 179 -2.66 13.41 -8.64
N GLU A 180 -1.92 12.36 -8.97
CA GLU A 180 -1.53 11.97 -10.31
C GLU A 180 -1.54 10.44 -10.45
N PRO A 181 -1.76 9.88 -11.64
CA PRO A 181 -1.86 8.43 -11.81
C PRO A 181 -0.62 7.67 -11.33
N GLY A 182 0.58 8.24 -11.47
CA GLY A 182 1.83 7.64 -11.03
C GLY A 182 1.91 7.34 -9.52
N GLN A 183 0.96 7.83 -8.72
CA GLN A 183 0.81 7.42 -7.32
C GLN A 183 0.02 6.13 -7.15
N SER A 184 -0.62 5.59 -8.20
CA SER A 184 -1.44 4.39 -8.14
C SER A 184 -0.65 3.17 -8.61
N ILE A 185 -0.39 2.22 -7.71
CA ILE A 185 0.23 0.95 -8.04
C ILE A 185 -0.89 -0.06 -8.33
N ASN A 186 -1.18 -0.26 -9.61
CA ASN A 186 -2.22 -1.17 -10.03
C ASN A 186 -1.74 -2.62 -9.97
N TYR A 187 -2.54 -3.49 -9.37
CA TYR A 187 -2.21 -4.91 -9.23
C TYR A 187 -3.46 -5.76 -9.03
N VAL A 188 -3.33 -7.06 -9.23
CA VAL A 188 -4.39 -8.04 -8.95
C VAL A 188 -3.87 -9.25 -8.17
N SER A 189 -2.54 -9.37 -8.02
CA SER A 189 -1.91 -10.47 -7.29
C SER A 189 -0.67 -9.94 -6.56
N CYS A 190 -0.42 -10.43 -5.37
CA CYS A 190 0.76 -10.13 -4.57
C CYS A 190 1.09 -11.33 -3.68
N HIS A 191 2.06 -11.18 -2.78
CA HIS A 191 2.45 -12.21 -1.80
C HIS A 191 1.49 -12.31 -0.61
N ASP A 192 0.60 -11.31 -0.43
CA ASP A 192 -0.44 -11.32 0.61
C ASP A 192 -1.76 -11.86 0.05
N ASN A 193 -2.50 -12.59 0.88
CA ASN A 193 -3.78 -13.21 0.53
C ASN A 193 -3.66 -14.21 -0.63
N TYR A 194 -4.80 -14.55 -1.26
CA TYR A 194 -4.81 -15.41 -2.42
C TYR A 194 -4.10 -14.78 -3.63
N THR A 195 -3.28 -15.56 -4.32
CA THR A 195 -2.87 -15.21 -5.67
C THR A 195 -4.11 -15.03 -6.56
N LEU A 196 -3.95 -14.41 -7.73
CA LEU A 196 -5.06 -14.27 -8.65
C LEU A 196 -5.66 -15.63 -9.03
N TRP A 197 -4.80 -16.63 -9.30
CA TRP A 197 -5.24 -17.96 -9.67
C TRP A 197 -6.03 -18.67 -8.57
N ASP A 198 -5.57 -18.57 -7.33
CA ASP A 198 -6.24 -19.17 -6.18
C ASP A 198 -7.58 -18.48 -5.92
N LYS A 199 -7.62 -17.13 -5.98
CA LYS A 199 -8.87 -16.38 -5.84
C LYS A 199 -9.90 -16.78 -6.91
N LEU A 200 -9.51 -16.90 -8.17
CA LEU A 200 -10.40 -17.37 -9.23
C LEU A 200 -10.85 -18.82 -9.01
N SER A 201 -9.99 -19.64 -8.41
CA SER A 201 -10.33 -21.05 -8.13
C SER A 201 -11.33 -21.20 -7.00
N VAL A 202 -11.22 -20.41 -5.92
CA VAL A 202 -12.17 -20.46 -4.80
C VAL A 202 -13.48 -19.76 -5.11
N SER A 203 -13.45 -18.64 -5.85
CA SER A 203 -14.64 -17.87 -6.17
C SER A 203 -15.44 -18.41 -7.37
N CYS A 204 -14.82 -19.21 -8.23
CA CYS A 204 -15.44 -19.81 -9.42
C CYS A 204 -15.10 -21.30 -9.53
N PRO A 205 -15.48 -22.15 -8.55
CA PRO A 205 -15.07 -23.56 -8.53
C PRO A 205 -15.57 -24.33 -9.77
N GLU A 206 -16.75 -23.99 -10.30
CA GLU A 206 -17.35 -24.64 -11.48
C GLU A 206 -16.79 -24.16 -12.84
N ALA A 207 -15.92 -23.14 -12.83
CA ALA A 207 -15.34 -22.65 -14.07
C ALA A 207 -14.24 -23.62 -14.56
N SER A 208 -14.26 -23.94 -15.85
CA SER A 208 -13.20 -24.74 -16.47
C SER A 208 -11.84 -24.03 -16.37
N GLU A 209 -10.76 -24.80 -16.44
CA GLU A 209 -9.38 -24.25 -16.43
C GLU A 209 -9.19 -23.21 -17.54
N GLU A 210 -9.69 -23.49 -18.75
CA GLU A 210 -9.60 -22.56 -19.87
C GLU A 210 -10.33 -21.24 -19.59
N LYS A 211 -11.50 -21.29 -18.93
CA LYS A 211 -12.22 -20.09 -18.51
C LYS A 211 -11.44 -19.31 -17.46
N LYS A 212 -10.84 -19.97 -16.48
CA LYS A 212 -9.98 -19.33 -15.47
C LYS A 212 -8.74 -18.69 -16.10
N LYS A 213 -8.12 -19.33 -17.08
CA LYS A 213 -7.02 -18.76 -17.88
C LYS A 213 -7.45 -17.50 -18.65
N ALA A 214 -8.66 -17.52 -19.22
CA ALA A 214 -9.21 -16.35 -19.90
C ALA A 214 -9.45 -15.19 -18.94
N MET A 215 -10.02 -15.45 -17.76
CA MET A 215 -10.18 -14.47 -16.68
C MET A 215 -8.83 -13.88 -16.24
N ASN A 216 -7.81 -14.74 -16.04
CA ASN A 216 -6.47 -14.31 -15.66
C ASN A 216 -5.85 -13.36 -16.71
N ARG A 217 -5.97 -13.71 -18.01
CA ARG A 217 -5.51 -12.83 -19.11
C ARG A 217 -6.26 -11.50 -19.14
N LEU A 218 -7.57 -11.49 -18.87
CA LEU A 218 -8.34 -10.25 -18.82
C LEU A 218 -7.93 -9.37 -17.64
N CYS A 219 -7.66 -9.95 -16.47
CA CYS A 219 -7.10 -9.22 -15.33
C CYS A 219 -5.77 -8.54 -15.69
N ALA A 220 -4.85 -9.28 -16.32
CA ALA A 220 -3.56 -8.74 -16.77
C ALA A 220 -3.77 -7.60 -17.79
N ALA A 221 -4.67 -7.78 -18.76
CA ALA A 221 -4.97 -6.75 -19.74
C ALA A 221 -5.47 -5.46 -19.07
N ILE A 222 -6.38 -5.56 -18.11
CA ILE A 222 -6.88 -4.39 -17.38
C ILE A 222 -5.74 -3.69 -16.64
N VAL A 223 -4.92 -4.42 -15.87
CA VAL A 223 -3.82 -3.82 -15.10
C VAL A 223 -2.81 -3.12 -16.02
N PHE A 224 -2.37 -3.78 -17.09
CA PHE A 224 -1.34 -3.24 -17.98
C PHE A 224 -1.82 -2.10 -18.90
N THR A 225 -3.12 -1.90 -19.02
CA THR A 225 -3.70 -0.81 -19.83
C THR A 225 -4.32 0.31 -18.99
N SER A 226 -4.27 0.19 -17.65
CA SER A 226 -4.72 1.22 -16.73
C SER A 226 -3.69 2.33 -16.55
N GLN A 227 -4.14 3.50 -16.13
CA GLN A 227 -3.27 4.59 -15.69
C GLN A 227 -2.68 4.28 -14.32
N GLY A 228 -1.36 4.45 -14.17
CA GLY A 228 -0.67 4.16 -12.91
C GLY A 228 0.80 3.90 -13.10
#